data_c1a0d2bbfb680572b0704da1df5f62fa
#
_entry.id   c1a0d2bbfb680572b0704da1df5f62fa
#
_cell.length_a   1.000
_cell.length_b   1.000
_cell.length_c   1.000
_cell.angle_alpha   90.00
_cell.angle_beta   90.00
_cell.angle_gamma   90.00
#
_symmetry.space_group_name_H-M   'P 1'
#
loop_
_entity.id
_entity.type
_entity.pdbx_description
1 polymer ?
#
loop_
_entity_poly.entity_id
_entity_poly.type
_entity_poly.pdbx_seq_one_letter_code
_entity_poly.pdbx_strand_id
1 'polypeptide(L)'
;GIAKTSKHQQEALEAIRFITSPAIQKQFILEAGYVPSRRELFTNADVVARYDHYPELLKVVDTAVLRPPIAQYAQASDILQRYLSAALTNQQSPEAAMQGAAGETRRLLEAGRAKRA
;
A
#
# COMPACT_ATOMS: atom_id res chain seq x y z
N GLY A 1 2.62 7.11 -13.24
CA GLY A 1 3.49 7.96 -14.06
C GLY A 1 3.22 7.84 -15.56
N ILE A 2 3.86 8.69 -16.35
CA ILE A 2 3.73 8.70 -17.81
C ILE A 2 5.00 8.08 -18.42
N ALA A 3 4.83 7.11 -19.32
CA ALA A 3 5.97 6.49 -20.00
C ALA A 3 6.71 7.51 -20.86
N LYS A 4 8.04 7.59 -20.73
CA LYS A 4 8.87 8.54 -21.49
C LYS A 4 8.72 8.38 -23.03
N THR A 5 8.41 7.17 -23.48
CA THR A 5 8.21 6.82 -24.89
C THR A 5 6.80 7.07 -25.41
N SER A 6 5.86 7.51 -24.53
CA SER A 6 4.48 7.80 -24.94
C SER A 6 4.45 8.95 -25.94
N LYS A 7 3.67 8.78 -27.00
CA LYS A 7 3.35 9.84 -27.97
C LYS A 7 2.18 10.71 -27.52
N HIS A 8 1.50 10.34 -26.42
CA HIS A 8 0.30 10.99 -25.86
C HIS A 8 0.54 11.44 -24.43
N GLN A 9 1.67 12.14 -24.19
CA GLN A 9 2.04 12.55 -22.83
C GLN A 9 1.11 13.59 -22.24
N GLN A 10 0.60 14.51 -23.07
CA GLN A 10 -0.32 15.56 -22.63
C GLN A 10 -1.67 14.97 -22.22
N GLU A 11 -2.24 14.12 -23.04
CA GLU A 11 -3.51 13.43 -22.77
C GLU A 11 -3.40 12.52 -21.52
N ALA A 12 -2.25 11.84 -21.36
CA ALA A 12 -1.97 11.06 -20.16
C ALA A 12 -1.89 11.95 -18.91
N LEU A 13 -1.31 13.13 -19.01
CA LEU A 13 -1.28 14.10 -17.90
C LEU A 13 -2.67 14.59 -17.54
N GLU A 14 -3.51 14.87 -18.52
CA GLU A 14 -4.91 15.27 -18.30
C GLU A 14 -5.71 14.16 -17.61
N ALA A 15 -5.55 12.91 -18.04
CA ALA A 15 -6.16 11.76 -17.39
C ALA A 15 -5.71 11.62 -15.92
N ILE A 16 -4.41 11.79 -15.64
CA ILE A 16 -3.89 11.76 -14.27
C ILE A 16 -4.51 12.89 -13.44
N ARG A 17 -4.56 14.12 -13.97
CA ARG A 17 -5.16 15.26 -13.28
C ARG A 17 -6.63 15.03 -12.97
N PHE A 18 -7.37 14.45 -13.92
CA PHE A 18 -8.77 14.09 -13.71
C PHE A 18 -8.95 13.07 -12.59
N ILE A 19 -8.25 11.92 -12.66
CA ILE A 19 -8.35 10.83 -11.67
C ILE A 19 -7.90 11.29 -10.27
N THR A 20 -6.90 12.19 -10.21
CA THR A 20 -6.40 12.72 -8.94
C THR A 20 -7.09 14.01 -8.49
N SER A 21 -8.14 14.44 -9.17
CA SER A 21 -8.91 15.61 -8.76
C SER A 21 -9.66 15.37 -7.45
N PRO A 22 -9.91 16.41 -6.62
CA PRO A 22 -10.60 16.23 -5.35
C PRO A 22 -11.98 15.60 -5.51
N ALA A 23 -12.73 16.00 -6.55
CA ALA A 23 -14.08 15.50 -6.80
C ALA A 23 -14.09 13.99 -7.11
N ILE A 24 -13.21 13.53 -8.01
CA ILE A 24 -13.14 12.13 -8.40
C ILE A 24 -12.58 11.28 -7.26
N GLN A 25 -11.56 11.74 -6.55
CA GLN A 25 -11.05 10.99 -5.39
C GLN A 25 -12.10 10.90 -4.27
N LYS A 26 -12.87 11.96 -4.01
CA LYS A 26 -13.99 11.90 -3.07
C LYS A 26 -15.01 10.84 -3.47
N GLN A 27 -15.37 10.77 -4.76
CA GLN A 27 -16.28 9.75 -5.27
C GLN A 27 -15.73 8.34 -5.03
N PHE A 28 -14.46 8.06 -5.33
CA PHE A 28 -13.83 6.76 -5.05
C PHE A 28 -13.84 6.39 -3.57
N ILE A 29 -13.64 7.37 -2.68
CA ILE A 29 -13.77 7.12 -1.24
C ILE A 29 -15.20 6.70 -0.90
N LEU A 30 -16.19 7.51 -1.30
CA LEU A 30 -17.59 7.29 -0.92
C LEU A 30 -18.16 5.98 -1.50
N GLU A 31 -17.73 5.56 -2.69
CA GLU A 31 -18.20 4.35 -3.34
C GLU A 31 -17.46 3.08 -2.89
N ALA A 32 -16.15 3.16 -2.68
CA ALA A 32 -15.32 1.97 -2.50
C ALA A 32 -14.33 2.04 -1.31
N GLY A 33 -14.33 3.12 -0.52
CA GLY A 33 -13.46 3.24 0.65
C GLY A 33 -11.96 3.36 0.33
N TYR A 34 -11.60 3.84 -0.86
CA TYR A 34 -10.19 4.02 -1.22
C TYR A 34 -9.52 5.13 -0.41
N VAL A 35 -8.29 4.88 0.01
CA VAL A 35 -7.46 5.90 0.69
C VAL A 35 -7.02 6.96 -0.33
N PRO A 36 -7.36 8.27 -0.12
CA PRO A 36 -7.01 9.31 -1.07
C PRO A 36 -5.52 9.68 -1.03
N SER A 37 -5.03 10.24 -2.13
CA SER A 37 -3.71 10.90 -2.17
C SER A 37 -3.75 12.36 -1.72
N ARG A 38 -4.93 12.90 -1.40
CA ARG A 38 -5.17 14.30 -1.01
C ARG A 38 -5.54 14.42 0.46
N ARG A 39 -4.73 15.17 1.21
CA ARG A 39 -4.91 15.34 2.66
C ARG A 39 -6.27 15.93 3.03
N GLU A 40 -6.74 16.91 2.28
CA GLU A 40 -8.02 17.58 2.54
C GLU A 40 -9.23 16.64 2.53
N LEU A 41 -9.14 15.49 1.89
CA LEU A 41 -10.23 14.52 1.83
C LEU A 41 -10.35 13.69 3.11
N PHE A 42 -9.30 13.53 3.88
CA PHE A 42 -9.36 12.79 5.15
C PHE A 42 -10.21 13.49 6.22
N THR A 43 -10.39 14.80 6.09
CA THR A 43 -11.21 15.59 7.03
C THR A 43 -12.47 16.17 6.35
N ASN A 44 -12.77 15.75 5.12
CA ASN A 44 -13.97 16.20 4.41
C ASN A 44 -15.22 15.69 5.13
N ALA A 45 -16.21 16.57 5.35
CA ALA A 45 -17.40 16.26 6.15
C ALA A 45 -18.17 15.04 5.65
N ASP A 46 -18.38 14.90 4.33
CA ASP A 46 -19.13 13.77 3.77
C ASP A 46 -18.34 12.45 3.88
N VAL A 47 -17.00 12.53 3.77
CA VAL A 47 -16.12 11.37 3.94
C VAL A 47 -16.15 10.92 5.40
N VAL A 48 -16.00 11.83 6.35
CA VAL A 48 -16.02 11.51 7.79
C VAL A 48 -17.38 11.01 8.22
N ALA A 49 -18.47 11.55 7.68
CA ALA A 49 -19.82 11.06 7.98
C ALA A 49 -20.04 9.60 7.57
N ARG A 50 -19.37 9.14 6.51
CA ARG A 50 -19.45 7.75 6.04
C ARG A 50 -18.35 6.85 6.64
N TYR A 51 -17.17 7.40 6.89
CA TYR A 51 -15.97 6.72 7.35
C TYR A 51 -15.29 7.56 8.44
N ASP A 52 -15.77 7.45 9.66
CA ASP A 52 -15.35 8.24 10.83
C ASP A 52 -13.86 8.08 11.20
N HIS A 53 -13.24 6.97 10.81
CA HIS A 53 -11.84 6.66 11.06
C HIS A 53 -10.84 7.40 10.14
N TYR A 54 -11.28 8.11 9.10
CA TYR A 54 -10.37 8.76 8.14
C TYR A 54 -9.43 9.82 8.75
N PRO A 55 -9.86 10.65 9.72
CA PRO A 55 -8.93 11.57 10.39
C PRO A 55 -7.79 10.84 11.14
N GLU A 56 -8.08 9.71 11.76
CA GLU A 56 -7.05 8.87 12.39
C GLU A 56 -6.17 8.16 11.35
N LEU A 57 -6.76 7.71 10.24
CA LEU A 57 -6.03 7.13 9.13
C LEU A 57 -5.01 8.10 8.52
N LEU A 58 -5.31 9.41 8.50
CA LEU A 58 -4.35 10.43 8.06
C LEU A 58 -3.06 10.40 8.91
N LYS A 59 -3.18 10.25 10.23
CA LYS A 59 -2.02 10.15 11.13
C LYS A 59 -1.16 8.92 10.79
N VAL A 60 -1.80 7.80 10.45
CA VAL A 60 -1.10 6.57 10.01
C VAL A 60 -0.39 6.81 8.66
N VAL A 61 -1.07 7.46 7.71
CA VAL A 61 -0.50 7.79 6.38
C VAL A 61 0.71 8.73 6.52
N ASP A 62 0.66 9.69 7.43
CA ASP A 62 1.75 10.64 7.68
C ASP A 62 3.02 9.97 8.23
N THR A 63 2.87 8.84 8.90
CA THR A 63 3.98 8.04 9.43
C THR A 63 4.31 6.83 8.56
N ALA A 64 3.61 6.65 7.44
CA ALA A 64 3.78 5.50 6.56
C ALA A 64 5.17 5.46 5.91
N VAL A 65 5.75 4.28 5.85
CA VAL A 65 7.02 4.02 5.21
C VAL A 65 6.78 3.36 3.86
N LEU A 66 7.54 3.77 2.84
CA LEU A 66 7.48 3.15 1.52
C LEU A 66 7.90 1.67 1.59
N ARG A 67 7.31 0.87 0.74
CA ARG A 67 7.71 -0.53 0.55
C ARG A 67 9.19 -0.60 0.19
N PRO A 68 9.94 -1.59 0.73
CA PRO A 68 11.36 -1.73 0.41
C PRO A 68 11.58 -1.91 -1.11
N PRO A 69 12.49 -1.15 -1.74
CA PRO A 69 12.78 -1.27 -3.17
C PRO A 69 13.70 -2.46 -3.45
N ILE A 70 13.23 -3.67 -3.15
CA ILE A 70 13.98 -4.92 -3.36
C ILE A 70 13.34 -5.73 -4.50
N ALA A 71 14.17 -6.40 -5.30
CA ALA A 71 13.69 -7.21 -6.43
C ALA A 71 12.78 -8.37 -5.98
N GLN A 72 13.00 -8.89 -4.77
CA GLN A 72 12.24 -10.00 -4.18
C GLN A 72 11.00 -9.53 -3.40
N TYR A 73 10.56 -8.26 -3.56
CA TYR A 73 9.47 -7.72 -2.74
C TYR A 73 8.18 -8.56 -2.81
N ALA A 74 7.80 -9.03 -3.98
CA ALA A 74 6.59 -9.84 -4.15
C ALA A 74 6.64 -11.12 -3.30
N GLN A 75 7.77 -11.84 -3.31
CA GLN A 75 7.97 -13.05 -2.51
C GLN A 75 8.03 -12.74 -1.00
N ALA A 76 8.72 -11.66 -0.61
CA ALA A 76 8.77 -11.23 0.77
C ALA A 76 7.38 -10.84 1.31
N SER A 77 6.57 -10.17 0.48
CA SER A 77 5.19 -9.82 0.80
C SER A 77 4.30 -11.07 0.95
N ASP A 78 4.44 -12.06 0.07
CA ASP A 78 3.72 -13.33 0.16
C ASP A 78 4.06 -14.10 1.45
N ILE A 79 5.34 -14.18 1.80
CA ILE A 79 5.79 -14.77 3.06
C ILE A 79 5.08 -14.08 4.24
N LEU A 80 5.13 -12.75 4.31
CA LEU A 80 4.52 -11.99 5.40
C LEU A 80 3.00 -12.23 5.48
N GLN A 81 2.30 -12.21 4.35
CA GLN A 81 0.85 -12.43 4.28
C GLN A 81 0.46 -13.82 4.81
N ARG A 82 1.19 -14.88 4.45
CA ARG A 82 0.91 -16.24 4.94
C ARG A 82 1.04 -16.34 6.47
N TYR A 83 2.10 -15.78 7.04
CA TYR A 83 2.31 -15.80 8.49
C TYR A 83 1.33 -14.90 9.24
N LEU A 84 0.99 -13.71 8.70
CA LEU A 84 -0.05 -12.86 9.27
C LEU A 84 -1.41 -13.55 9.25
N SER A 85 -1.77 -14.22 8.15
CA SER A 85 -3.01 -14.99 8.06
C SER A 85 -3.06 -16.11 9.10
N ALA A 86 -1.95 -16.85 9.27
CA ALA A 86 -1.86 -17.91 10.29
C ALA A 86 -2.02 -17.37 11.73
N ALA A 87 -1.48 -16.18 12.02
CA ALA A 87 -1.67 -15.55 13.32
C ALA A 87 -3.12 -15.06 13.50
N LEU A 88 -3.71 -14.40 12.50
CA LEU A 88 -5.08 -13.89 12.57
C LEU A 88 -6.14 -14.98 12.68
N THR A 89 -5.85 -16.16 12.13
CA THR A 89 -6.73 -17.35 12.22
C THR A 89 -6.40 -18.27 13.41
N ASN A 90 -5.56 -17.81 14.34
CA ASN A 90 -5.14 -18.57 15.55
C ASN A 90 -4.47 -19.92 15.25
N GLN A 91 -3.86 -20.10 14.07
CA GLN A 91 -3.08 -21.30 13.73
C GLN A 91 -1.67 -21.24 14.33
N GLN A 92 -1.16 -20.04 14.61
CA GLN A 92 0.11 -19.79 15.28
C GLN A 92 -0.01 -18.61 16.23
N SER A 93 0.86 -18.52 17.23
CA SER A 93 0.96 -17.31 18.03
C SER A 93 1.53 -16.15 17.18
N PRO A 94 1.18 -14.87 17.46
CA PRO A 94 1.74 -13.73 16.75
C PRO A 94 3.27 -13.71 16.75
N GLU A 95 3.90 -14.07 17.88
CA GLU A 95 5.35 -14.11 18.04
C GLU A 95 5.99 -15.17 17.13
N ALA A 96 5.44 -16.40 17.13
CA ALA A 96 5.92 -17.50 16.29
C ALA A 96 5.76 -17.18 14.80
N ALA A 97 4.63 -16.58 14.42
CA ALA A 97 4.35 -16.14 13.06
C ALA A 97 5.37 -15.08 12.60
N MET A 98 5.63 -14.05 13.41
CA MET A 98 6.58 -12.99 13.05
C MET A 98 8.02 -13.50 12.99
N GLN A 99 8.43 -14.38 13.89
CA GLN A 99 9.75 -15.03 13.85
C GLN A 99 9.92 -15.90 12.60
N GLY A 100 8.90 -16.68 12.25
CA GLY A 100 8.86 -17.49 11.03
C GLY A 100 8.97 -16.65 9.76
N ALA A 101 8.16 -15.58 9.66
CA ALA A 101 8.19 -14.64 8.54
C ALA A 101 9.58 -13.99 8.38
N ALA A 102 10.16 -13.52 9.48
CA ALA A 102 11.50 -12.90 9.48
C ALA A 102 12.58 -13.90 9.04
N GLY A 103 12.54 -15.13 9.53
CA GLY A 103 13.48 -16.18 9.16
C GLY A 103 13.41 -16.56 7.69
N GLU A 104 12.21 -16.75 7.15
CA GLU A 104 12.00 -17.10 5.73
C GLU A 104 12.38 -15.94 4.79
N THR A 105 12.02 -14.71 5.15
CA THR A 105 12.40 -13.52 4.39
C THR A 105 13.92 -13.32 4.36
N ARG A 106 14.63 -13.58 5.47
CA ARG A 106 16.10 -13.49 5.51
C ARG A 106 16.74 -14.50 4.55
N ARG A 107 16.29 -15.75 4.55
CA ARG A 107 16.79 -16.77 3.60
C ARG A 107 16.54 -16.39 2.15
N LEU A 108 15.36 -15.83 1.84
CA LEU A 108 15.05 -15.33 0.50
C LEU A 108 16.04 -14.25 0.04
N LEU A 109 16.34 -13.29 0.90
CA LEU A 109 17.25 -12.17 0.59
C LEU A 109 18.70 -12.63 0.44
N GLU A 110 19.16 -13.57 1.28
CA GLU A 110 20.50 -14.18 1.20
C GLU A 110 20.68 -14.95 -0.11
N ALA A 111 19.70 -15.77 -0.51
CA ALA A 111 19.72 -16.48 -1.79
C ALA A 111 19.74 -15.52 -3.00
N GLY A 112 19.07 -14.39 -2.90
CA GLY A 112 19.08 -13.36 -3.94
C GLY A 112 20.42 -12.62 -4.05
N ARG A 113 21.17 -12.50 -2.97
CA ARG A 113 22.55 -11.93 -2.97
C ARG A 113 23.54 -12.89 -3.63
N ALA A 114 23.49 -14.17 -3.27
CA ALA A 114 24.38 -15.19 -3.79
C ALA A 114 24.29 -15.36 -5.33
N LYS A 115 23.13 -15.08 -5.94
CA LYS A 115 22.94 -15.15 -7.40
C LYS A 115 23.49 -13.94 -8.15
N ARG A 116 23.87 -12.86 -7.46
CA ARG A 116 24.38 -11.63 -8.06
C ARG A 116 25.91 -11.46 -7.90
N ALA A 117 26.54 -12.30 -7.11
CA ALA A 117 27.99 -12.41 -6.93
C ALA A 117 28.57 -13.44 -7.90
#